data_cdac54ddb2b3f8b0cba24605acdc334d
#
_entry.id   cdac54ddb2b3f8b0cba24605acdc334d
#
_cell.length_a   1.000
_cell.length_b   1.000
_cell.length_c   1.000
_cell.angle_alpha   90.00
_cell.angle_beta   90.00
_cell.angle_gamma   90.00
#
_symmetry.space_group_name_H-M   'P 1'
#
loop_
_entity.id
_entity.type
_entity.pdbx_description
1 polymer ?
#
loop_
_entity_poly.entity_id
_entity_poly.type
_entity_poly.pdbx_seq_one_letter_code
_entity_poly.pdbx_strand_id
1 'polypeptide(L)'
;FQQYNVEFVSSTEKFDTSTPMGRAMLNICIVFAQLERETIQKRVTDAYYSRSQRGFKMGGKAPYGFHTEPIKMDGINTKKLVVNPEEAANIRLMFEMYAQPTTSYGDITRYFAEQGILFHGKELIRPTLAQMLRNPVYVQADLDVYEFFKSQGTVIVNDAADFTGMNGCYLYQGRDVKPSKKNDLKDQMLVLAPHEGIVPSDIWLTCRKKLMNNMKIQSARKATHTWLAGKNQVRELRVCSYEYLQSLRQTVSPLHETAGQ
;
A
#
# COMPACT_ATOMS: atom_id res chain seq x y z
N PHE A 1 4.59 31.74 -20.03
CA PHE A 1 5.06 33.10 -20.24
C PHE A 1 4.74 33.59 -21.64
N GLN A 2 5.13 32.92 -22.73
CA GLN A 2 4.84 33.32 -24.13
C GLN A 2 3.34 33.54 -24.42
N GLN A 3 2.46 32.74 -23.83
CA GLN A 3 1.00 32.84 -23.98
C GLN A 3 0.42 34.15 -23.42
N TYR A 4 1.13 34.77 -22.45
CA TYR A 4 0.72 36.00 -21.78
C TYR A 4 1.63 37.20 -22.13
N ASN A 5 2.47 37.10 -23.15
CA ASN A 5 3.46 38.12 -23.53
C ASN A 5 4.34 38.57 -22.35
N VAL A 6 4.68 37.68 -21.44
CA VAL A 6 5.58 37.95 -20.33
C VAL A 6 7.00 37.54 -20.71
N GLU A 7 7.93 38.45 -20.61
CA GLU A 7 9.36 38.23 -20.85
C GLU A 7 10.04 37.86 -19.53
N PHE A 8 11.09 37.07 -19.62
CA PHE A 8 11.86 36.59 -18.45
C PHE A 8 13.32 36.99 -18.63
N VAL A 9 13.90 37.62 -17.60
CA VAL A 9 15.29 38.00 -17.54
C VAL A 9 15.97 37.28 -16.37
N SER A 10 17.03 36.51 -16.63
CA SER A 10 17.83 35.88 -15.60
C SER A 10 18.98 36.82 -15.21
N SER A 11 19.05 37.15 -13.91
CA SER A 11 20.16 37.94 -13.37
C SER A 11 21.44 37.12 -13.19
N THR A 12 21.31 35.82 -12.97
CA THR A 12 22.41 34.89 -12.70
C THR A 12 23.07 34.43 -14.00
N GLU A 13 22.28 34.10 -15.01
CA GLU A 13 22.75 33.50 -16.25
C GLU A 13 22.80 34.49 -17.40
N LYS A 14 22.50 35.75 -17.12
CA LYS A 14 22.63 36.90 -18.05
C LYS A 14 21.98 36.68 -19.43
N PHE A 15 20.79 36.04 -19.46
CA PHE A 15 20.01 35.95 -20.67
C PHE A 15 18.66 36.65 -20.53
N ASP A 16 18.14 37.11 -21.67
CA ASP A 16 16.88 37.85 -21.79
C ASP A 16 16.05 37.22 -22.90
N THR A 17 14.85 36.80 -22.57
CA THR A 17 13.91 36.12 -23.51
C THR A 17 13.29 37.08 -24.52
N SER A 18 13.49 38.40 -24.42
CA SER A 18 13.07 39.36 -25.45
C SER A 18 13.83 39.10 -26.76
N THR A 19 15.07 38.60 -26.67
CA THR A 19 15.90 38.27 -27.83
C THR A 19 15.74 36.84 -28.33
N PRO A 20 15.88 36.58 -29.65
CA PRO A 20 15.88 35.21 -30.17
C PRO A 20 16.92 34.29 -29.54
N MET A 21 18.11 34.84 -29.27
CA MET A 21 19.24 34.14 -28.64
C MET A 21 18.89 33.78 -27.19
N GLY A 22 18.29 34.70 -26.43
CA GLY A 22 17.87 34.45 -25.05
C GLY A 22 16.78 33.37 -24.96
N ARG A 23 15.83 33.33 -25.89
CA ARG A 23 14.83 32.25 -26.00
C ARG A 23 15.48 30.90 -26.30
N ALA A 24 16.45 30.86 -27.21
CA ALA A 24 17.19 29.64 -27.51
C ALA A 24 17.96 29.14 -26.27
N MET A 25 18.63 30.06 -25.55
CA MET A 25 19.37 29.74 -24.31
C MET A 25 18.43 29.19 -23.22
N LEU A 26 17.25 29.78 -23.02
CA LEU A 26 16.24 29.27 -22.08
C LEU A 26 15.83 27.85 -22.43
N ASN A 27 15.55 27.56 -23.71
CA ASN A 27 15.17 26.20 -24.14
C ASN A 27 16.31 25.19 -23.88
N ILE A 28 17.55 25.57 -24.10
CA ILE A 28 18.71 24.73 -23.78
C ILE A 28 18.79 24.47 -22.27
N CYS A 29 18.62 25.48 -21.43
CA CYS A 29 18.61 25.34 -19.97
C CYS A 29 17.50 24.40 -19.51
N ILE A 30 16.30 24.49 -20.09
CA ILE A 30 15.18 23.60 -19.79
C ILE A 30 15.52 22.15 -20.14
N VAL A 31 16.13 21.91 -21.32
CA VAL A 31 16.55 20.56 -21.73
C VAL A 31 17.62 20.00 -20.79
N PHE A 32 18.61 20.79 -20.38
CA PHE A 32 19.60 20.35 -19.40
C PHE A 32 18.99 20.04 -18.03
N ALA A 33 18.09 20.88 -17.55
CA ALA A 33 17.39 20.64 -16.28
C ALA A 33 16.56 19.34 -16.34
N GLN A 34 15.92 19.04 -17.48
CA GLN A 34 15.21 17.79 -17.68
C GLN A 34 16.16 16.59 -17.68
N LEU A 35 17.28 16.67 -18.41
CA LEU A 35 18.31 15.62 -18.44
C LEU A 35 18.89 15.33 -17.05
N GLU A 36 19.18 16.39 -16.29
CA GLU A 36 19.64 16.24 -14.90
C GLU A 36 18.61 15.54 -14.03
N ARG A 37 17.33 15.95 -14.10
CA ARG A 37 16.24 15.30 -13.38
C ARG A 37 16.12 13.81 -13.71
N GLU A 38 16.15 13.45 -14.99
CA GLU A 38 16.07 12.05 -15.43
C GLU A 38 17.30 11.25 -14.95
N THR A 39 18.47 11.84 -14.98
CA THR A 39 19.71 11.22 -14.49
C THR A 39 19.65 10.97 -12.99
N ILE A 40 19.19 11.95 -12.19
CA ILE A 40 19.00 11.82 -10.75
C ILE A 40 17.95 10.73 -10.46
N GLN A 41 16.82 10.75 -11.15
CA GLN A 41 15.76 9.74 -10.98
C GLN A 41 16.30 8.33 -11.24
N LYS A 42 17.07 8.14 -12.32
CA LYS A 42 17.69 6.84 -12.63
C LYS A 42 18.65 6.39 -11.52
N ARG A 43 19.53 7.27 -11.05
CA ARG A 43 20.48 6.97 -9.95
C ARG A 43 19.77 6.58 -8.66
N VAL A 44 18.70 7.30 -8.29
CA VAL A 44 17.89 6.99 -7.10
C VAL A 44 17.21 5.63 -7.24
N THR A 45 16.65 5.35 -8.41
CA THR A 45 16.02 4.06 -8.70
C THR A 45 17.02 2.92 -8.65
N ASP A 46 18.18 3.06 -9.28
CA ASP A 46 19.25 2.05 -9.27
C ASP A 46 19.76 1.78 -7.85
N ALA A 47 19.96 2.81 -7.06
CA ALA A 47 20.35 2.70 -5.64
C ALA A 47 19.29 2.00 -4.80
N TYR A 48 17.99 2.28 -5.06
CA TYR A 48 16.88 1.62 -4.38
C TYR A 48 16.91 0.10 -4.66
N TYR A 49 16.97 -0.32 -5.92
CA TYR A 49 16.96 -1.73 -6.27
C TYR A 49 18.23 -2.46 -5.82
N SER A 50 19.39 -1.84 -5.93
CA SER A 50 20.63 -2.41 -5.41
C SER A 50 20.57 -2.67 -3.90
N ARG A 51 19.99 -1.78 -3.12
CA ARG A 51 19.81 -1.97 -1.67
C ARG A 51 18.72 -2.99 -1.36
N SER A 52 17.58 -2.95 -2.04
CA SER A 52 16.48 -3.88 -1.80
C SER A 52 16.91 -5.33 -2.06
N GLN A 53 17.67 -5.60 -3.11
CA GLN A 53 18.21 -6.94 -3.42
C GLN A 53 19.18 -7.46 -2.36
N ARG A 54 19.86 -6.59 -1.63
CA ARG A 54 20.76 -6.97 -0.53
C ARG A 54 20.05 -7.11 0.82
N GLY A 55 18.72 -7.09 0.88
CA GLY A 55 17.95 -7.24 2.11
C GLY A 55 17.90 -6.00 3.01
N PHE A 56 18.22 -4.81 2.49
CA PHE A 56 18.07 -3.59 3.28
C PHE A 56 16.60 -3.26 3.49
N LYS A 57 16.24 -2.82 4.71
CA LYS A 57 14.92 -2.26 4.96
C LYS A 57 14.75 -0.92 4.23
N MET A 58 13.90 -0.90 3.22
CA MET A 58 13.64 0.30 2.41
C MET A 58 12.55 1.16 3.06
N GLY A 59 12.97 2.18 3.82
CA GLY A 59 12.08 3.20 4.38
C GLY A 59 10.87 2.72 5.20
N GLY A 60 10.00 3.66 5.57
CA GLY A 60 8.74 3.38 6.26
C GLY A 60 8.87 3.08 7.76
N LYS A 61 7.72 3.09 8.45
CA LYS A 61 7.62 2.71 9.87
C LYS A 61 7.87 1.21 10.03
N ALA A 62 8.30 0.79 11.22
CA ALA A 62 8.34 -0.63 11.56
C ALA A 62 6.92 -1.20 11.52
N PRO A 63 6.71 -2.40 10.94
CA PRO A 63 5.46 -3.12 11.11
C PRO A 63 5.20 -3.43 12.59
N TYR A 64 3.93 -3.53 12.98
CA TYR A 64 3.57 -3.98 14.33
C TYR A 64 4.21 -5.34 14.62
N GLY A 65 4.73 -5.56 15.82
CA GLY A 65 5.52 -6.73 16.16
C GLY A 65 7.04 -6.51 16.06
N PHE A 66 7.46 -5.37 15.51
CA PHE A 66 8.87 -5.02 15.35
C PHE A 66 9.16 -3.58 15.74
N HIS A 67 10.37 -3.34 16.20
CA HIS A 67 10.99 -2.02 16.27
C HIS A 67 12.23 -1.95 15.35
N THR A 68 12.77 -0.76 15.16
CA THR A 68 13.96 -0.60 14.30
C THR A 68 15.18 -0.27 15.12
N GLU A 69 16.27 -0.99 14.85
CA GLU A 69 17.59 -0.70 15.40
C GLU A 69 18.58 -0.30 14.31
N PRO A 70 19.51 0.62 14.60
CA PRO A 70 20.56 0.98 13.68
C PRO A 70 21.54 -0.20 13.51
N ILE A 71 21.90 -0.50 12.27
CA ILE A 71 22.90 -1.52 11.93
C ILE A 71 23.78 -1.00 10.79
N LYS A 72 25.01 -1.51 10.70
CA LYS A 72 25.88 -1.30 9.56
C LYS A 72 25.91 -2.55 8.70
N MET A 73 25.38 -2.47 7.48
CA MET A 73 25.40 -3.55 6.48
C MET A 73 26.24 -3.08 5.29
N ASP A 74 27.20 -3.89 4.86
CA ASP A 74 28.10 -3.58 3.74
C ASP A 74 28.74 -2.19 3.81
N GLY A 75 29.11 -1.74 5.00
CA GLY A 75 29.67 -0.42 5.24
C GLY A 75 28.66 0.73 5.26
N ILE A 76 27.38 0.48 5.00
CA ILE A 76 26.30 1.48 4.94
C ILE A 76 25.49 1.45 6.25
N ASN A 77 25.30 2.61 6.85
CA ASN A 77 24.42 2.73 8.01
C ASN A 77 22.96 2.59 7.58
N THR A 78 22.26 1.63 8.17
CA THR A 78 20.86 1.32 7.91
C THR A 78 20.11 0.94 9.18
N LYS A 79 18.86 0.53 9.04
CA LYS A 79 18.05 0.02 10.16
C LYS A 79 17.59 -1.40 9.86
N LYS A 80 17.66 -2.29 10.84
CA LYS A 80 17.01 -3.60 10.77
C LYS A 80 15.76 -3.63 11.65
N LEU A 81 14.86 -4.56 11.37
CA LEU A 81 13.75 -4.89 12.24
C LEU A 81 14.24 -5.80 13.35
N VAL A 82 13.79 -5.56 14.57
CA VAL A 82 14.02 -6.42 15.74
C VAL A 82 12.66 -6.74 16.33
N VAL A 83 12.46 -7.99 16.72
CA VAL A 83 11.18 -8.46 17.27
C VAL A 83 10.88 -7.79 18.60
N ASN A 84 9.66 -7.25 18.74
CA ASN A 84 9.12 -6.83 20.04
C ASN A 84 8.35 -8.01 20.64
N PRO A 85 8.80 -8.61 21.77
CA PRO A 85 8.20 -9.84 22.29
C PRO A 85 6.70 -9.72 22.63
N GLU A 86 6.29 -8.58 23.19
CA GLU A 86 4.89 -8.33 23.57
C GLU A 86 3.99 -8.27 22.35
N GLU A 87 4.37 -7.48 21.35
CA GLU A 87 3.62 -7.35 20.11
C GLU A 87 3.68 -8.63 19.25
N ALA A 88 4.80 -9.37 19.31
CA ALA A 88 4.97 -10.63 18.60
C ALA A 88 4.01 -11.72 19.09
N ALA A 89 3.68 -11.76 20.38
CA ALA A 89 2.67 -12.66 20.92
C ALA A 89 1.29 -12.39 20.28
N ASN A 90 0.91 -11.13 20.14
CA ASN A 90 -0.34 -10.72 19.47
C ASN A 90 -0.35 -11.11 17.99
N ILE A 91 0.81 -11.00 17.31
CA ILE A 91 0.94 -11.43 15.91
C ILE A 91 0.74 -12.93 15.76
N ARG A 92 1.41 -13.75 16.60
CA ARG A 92 1.23 -15.21 16.57
C ARG A 92 -0.24 -15.59 16.78
N LEU A 93 -0.86 -15.05 17.82
CA LEU A 93 -2.28 -15.29 18.12
C LEU A 93 -3.19 -14.90 16.92
N MET A 94 -2.94 -13.77 16.31
CA MET A 94 -3.70 -13.30 15.15
C MET A 94 -3.61 -14.28 13.97
N PHE A 95 -2.42 -14.80 13.67
CA PHE A 95 -2.22 -15.78 12.60
C PHE A 95 -2.83 -17.14 12.96
N GLU A 96 -2.68 -17.62 14.19
CA GLU A 96 -3.30 -18.86 14.69
C GLU A 96 -4.82 -18.80 14.61
N MET A 97 -5.42 -17.70 15.06
CA MET A 97 -6.87 -17.50 14.93
C MET A 97 -7.31 -17.53 13.46
N TYR A 98 -6.59 -16.85 12.57
CA TYR A 98 -6.97 -16.80 11.17
C TYR A 98 -6.74 -18.13 10.43
N ALA A 99 -5.79 -18.94 10.85
CA ALA A 99 -5.55 -20.28 10.32
C ALA A 99 -6.75 -21.20 10.52
N GLN A 100 -7.57 -20.97 11.56
CA GLN A 100 -8.80 -21.74 11.79
C GLN A 100 -9.79 -21.54 10.61
N PRO A 101 -10.41 -22.62 10.09
CA PRO A 101 -11.28 -22.55 8.91
C PRO A 101 -12.45 -21.58 9.05
N THR A 102 -13.06 -21.52 10.22
CA THR A 102 -14.31 -20.78 10.51
C THR A 102 -14.08 -19.32 10.88
N THR A 103 -12.87 -18.93 11.30
CA THR A 103 -12.58 -17.59 11.79
C THR A 103 -12.55 -16.57 10.65
N SER A 104 -13.31 -15.49 10.77
CA SER A 104 -13.34 -14.37 9.84
C SER A 104 -12.48 -13.20 10.34
N TYR A 105 -12.23 -12.21 9.47
CA TYR A 105 -11.58 -10.95 9.89
C TYR A 105 -12.36 -10.21 10.99
N GLY A 106 -13.71 -10.30 10.93
CA GLY A 106 -14.57 -9.65 11.91
C GLY A 106 -14.40 -10.21 13.31
N ASP A 107 -14.23 -11.52 13.42
CA ASP A 107 -14.06 -12.21 14.72
C ASP A 107 -12.73 -11.81 15.35
N ILE A 108 -11.66 -11.77 14.56
CA ILE A 108 -10.32 -11.34 15.02
C ILE A 108 -10.34 -9.88 15.46
N THR A 109 -10.89 -8.97 14.65
CA THR A 109 -10.92 -7.56 15.01
C THR A 109 -11.76 -7.28 16.25
N ARG A 110 -12.87 -8.03 16.46
CA ARG A 110 -13.70 -7.96 17.66
C ARG A 110 -12.94 -8.46 18.87
N TYR A 111 -12.29 -9.61 18.77
CA TYR A 111 -11.50 -10.18 19.86
C TYR A 111 -10.44 -9.19 20.37
N PHE A 112 -9.62 -8.62 19.47
CA PHE A 112 -8.58 -7.66 19.87
C PHE A 112 -9.16 -6.36 20.44
N ALA A 113 -10.31 -5.89 19.96
CA ALA A 113 -11.02 -4.74 20.52
C ALA A 113 -11.55 -5.03 21.93
N GLU A 114 -12.14 -6.20 22.18
CA GLU A 114 -12.63 -6.64 23.49
C GLU A 114 -11.48 -6.80 24.50
N GLN A 115 -10.29 -7.23 24.04
CA GLN A 115 -9.10 -7.31 24.89
C GLN A 115 -8.41 -5.93 25.09
N GLY A 116 -8.90 -4.86 24.46
CA GLY A 116 -8.28 -3.52 24.54
C GLY A 116 -6.91 -3.41 23.91
N ILE A 117 -6.52 -4.34 23.03
CA ILE A 117 -5.20 -4.37 22.39
C ILE A 117 -5.17 -3.41 21.21
N LEU A 118 -4.28 -2.44 21.26
CA LEU A 118 -4.11 -1.42 20.23
C LEU A 118 -2.92 -1.73 19.32
N PHE A 119 -3.12 -1.56 18.02
CA PHE A 119 -2.09 -1.69 17.00
C PHE A 119 -1.57 -0.30 16.61
N HIS A 120 -0.34 0.03 17.01
CA HIS A 120 0.21 1.39 16.90
C HIS A 120 -0.70 2.48 17.48
N GLY A 121 -1.32 2.20 18.64
CA GLY A 121 -2.22 3.14 19.33
C GLY A 121 -3.61 3.29 18.72
N LYS A 122 -4.01 2.37 17.83
CA LYS A 122 -5.35 2.35 17.17
C LYS A 122 -5.96 0.97 17.21
N GLU A 123 -7.27 0.89 17.16
CA GLU A 123 -7.96 -0.38 17.00
C GLU A 123 -7.62 -1.06 15.68
N LEU A 124 -7.57 -2.40 15.71
CA LEU A 124 -7.31 -3.22 14.54
C LEU A 124 -8.52 -3.22 13.61
N ILE A 125 -8.37 -2.66 12.42
CA ILE A 125 -9.41 -2.67 11.38
C ILE A 125 -9.15 -3.77 10.34
N ARG A 126 -10.22 -4.28 9.71
CA ARG A 126 -10.15 -5.37 8.72
C ARG A 126 -9.13 -5.15 7.58
N PRO A 127 -9.02 -3.95 6.96
CA PRO A 127 -8.02 -3.72 5.92
C PRO A 127 -6.58 -3.86 6.43
N THR A 128 -6.30 -3.35 7.64
CA THR A 128 -4.97 -3.47 8.27
C THR A 128 -4.65 -4.93 8.58
N LEU A 129 -5.60 -5.67 9.18
CA LEU A 129 -5.47 -7.11 9.41
C LEU A 129 -5.16 -7.87 8.12
N ALA A 130 -5.92 -7.61 7.06
CA ALA A 130 -5.70 -8.25 5.76
C ALA A 130 -4.31 -7.93 5.16
N GLN A 131 -3.80 -6.72 5.38
CA GLN A 131 -2.46 -6.33 4.96
C GLN A 131 -1.39 -7.05 5.78
N MET A 132 -1.55 -7.15 7.10
CA MET A 132 -0.62 -7.85 8.00
C MET A 132 -0.53 -9.34 7.65
N LEU A 133 -1.65 -10.02 7.48
CA LEU A 133 -1.71 -11.44 7.10
C LEU A 133 -1.07 -11.75 5.73
N ARG A 134 -0.99 -10.76 4.84
CA ARG A 134 -0.34 -10.92 3.53
C ARG A 134 1.17 -10.66 3.56
N ASN A 135 1.66 -10.00 4.57
CA ASN A 135 3.02 -9.50 4.60
C ASN A 135 4.01 -10.62 4.99
N PRO A 136 4.98 -10.98 4.13
CA PRO A 136 5.95 -12.02 4.43
C PRO A 136 7.03 -11.57 5.43
N VAL A 137 6.97 -10.34 5.94
CA VAL A 137 7.87 -9.88 6.98
C VAL A 137 7.72 -10.67 8.29
N TYR A 138 6.54 -11.28 8.49
CA TYR A 138 6.22 -12.03 9.70
C TYR A 138 6.62 -13.50 9.62
N VAL A 139 6.80 -14.07 8.44
CA VAL A 139 7.03 -15.50 8.27
C VAL A 139 8.46 -15.90 8.63
N GLN A 140 8.63 -17.07 9.23
CA GLN A 140 9.89 -17.79 9.29
C GLN A 140 10.07 -18.51 7.96
N ALA A 141 10.84 -17.89 7.07
CA ALA A 141 10.93 -18.31 5.68
C ALA A 141 11.79 -19.55 5.54
N ASP A 142 11.16 -20.66 5.21
CA ASP A 142 11.75 -21.94 4.87
C ASP A 142 11.58 -22.27 3.37
N LEU A 143 11.93 -23.50 3.00
CA LEU A 143 11.83 -23.97 1.62
C LEU A 143 10.39 -23.97 1.09
N ASP A 144 9.39 -24.23 1.94
CA ASP A 144 7.98 -24.23 1.54
C ASP A 144 7.52 -22.81 1.13
N VAL A 145 7.99 -21.79 1.85
CA VAL A 145 7.76 -20.39 1.52
C VAL A 145 8.44 -20.02 0.20
N TYR A 146 9.67 -20.48 -0.02
CA TYR A 146 10.39 -20.29 -1.29
C TYR A 146 9.59 -20.89 -2.46
N GLU A 147 9.16 -22.15 -2.37
CA GLU A 147 8.40 -22.84 -3.40
C GLU A 147 7.03 -22.16 -3.63
N PHE A 148 6.38 -21.71 -2.57
CA PHE A 148 5.13 -20.96 -2.70
C PHE A 148 5.31 -19.72 -3.57
N PHE A 149 6.28 -18.85 -3.26
CA PHE A 149 6.50 -17.63 -4.03
C PHE A 149 6.96 -17.93 -5.46
N LYS A 150 7.81 -18.92 -5.65
CA LYS A 150 8.26 -19.40 -6.96
C LYS A 150 7.08 -19.87 -7.83
N SER A 151 6.13 -20.61 -7.25
CA SER A 151 4.92 -21.08 -7.94
C SER A 151 3.99 -19.93 -8.36
N GLN A 152 4.05 -18.79 -7.68
CA GLN A 152 3.30 -17.58 -8.02
C GLN A 152 4.02 -16.70 -9.04
N GLY A 153 5.20 -17.09 -9.51
CA GLY A 153 6.00 -16.33 -10.48
C GLY A 153 6.71 -15.11 -9.89
N THR A 154 6.85 -15.03 -8.57
CA THR A 154 7.60 -13.95 -7.89
C THR A 154 9.10 -14.12 -8.19
N VAL A 155 9.78 -13.00 -8.46
CA VAL A 155 11.24 -12.98 -8.59
C VAL A 155 11.87 -13.14 -7.22
N ILE A 156 12.64 -14.22 -7.00
CA ILE A 156 13.33 -14.45 -5.72
C ILE A 156 14.83 -14.18 -5.93
N VAL A 157 15.41 -13.37 -5.07
CA VAL A 157 16.81 -12.93 -5.20
C VAL A 157 17.78 -13.92 -4.57
N ASN A 158 17.39 -14.50 -3.42
CA ASN A 158 18.23 -15.43 -2.66
C ASN A 158 18.10 -16.87 -3.18
N ASP A 159 19.12 -17.68 -2.95
CA ASP A 159 19.08 -19.10 -3.28
C ASP A 159 18.17 -19.88 -2.32
N ALA A 160 17.63 -21.01 -2.78
CA ALA A 160 16.77 -21.86 -1.96
C ALA A 160 17.44 -22.35 -0.68
N ALA A 161 18.76 -22.53 -0.70
CA ALA A 161 19.56 -22.96 0.46
C ALA A 161 19.60 -21.93 1.60
N ASP A 162 19.35 -20.64 1.29
CA ASP A 162 19.35 -19.57 2.30
C ASP A 162 18.06 -19.58 3.16
N PHE A 163 17.02 -20.27 2.69
CA PHE A 163 15.72 -20.34 3.37
C PHE A 163 15.73 -21.39 4.49
N THR A 164 16.33 -21.01 5.61
CA THR A 164 16.57 -21.88 6.78
C THR A 164 15.41 -21.90 7.79
N GLY A 165 14.34 -21.16 7.57
CA GLY A 165 13.21 -21.07 8.51
C GLY A 165 13.45 -20.11 9.69
N MET A 166 14.49 -19.30 9.66
CA MET A 166 14.77 -18.33 10.75
C MET A 166 14.39 -16.90 10.38
N ASN A 167 14.71 -16.50 9.17
CA ASN A 167 14.59 -15.12 8.72
C ASN A 167 13.21 -14.83 8.12
N GLY A 168 12.74 -13.58 8.29
CA GLY A 168 11.60 -13.06 7.56
C GLY A 168 11.98 -12.65 6.14
N CYS A 169 10.98 -12.22 5.35
CA CYS A 169 11.20 -11.77 3.98
C CYS A 169 10.68 -10.35 3.77
N TYR A 170 11.33 -9.64 2.88
CA TYR A 170 10.81 -8.40 2.30
C TYR A 170 10.23 -8.66 0.91
N LEU A 171 9.12 -8.00 0.63
CA LEU A 171 8.48 -8.06 -0.67
C LEU A 171 8.49 -6.66 -1.27
N TYR A 172 9.25 -6.49 -2.35
CA TYR A 172 9.40 -5.22 -3.05
C TYR A 172 8.73 -5.27 -4.42
N GLN A 173 8.39 -4.13 -4.96
CA GLN A 173 7.89 -4.03 -6.32
C GLN A 173 9.01 -4.33 -7.31
N GLY A 174 8.72 -5.07 -8.39
CA GLY A 174 9.65 -5.31 -9.49
C GLY A 174 10.02 -4.01 -10.22
N ARG A 175 11.22 -3.98 -10.81
CA ARG A 175 11.81 -2.75 -11.39
C ARG A 175 10.98 -2.14 -12.52
N ASP A 176 10.47 -2.99 -13.40
CA ASP A 176 9.79 -2.56 -14.63
C ASP A 176 8.27 -2.51 -14.50
N VAL A 177 7.76 -2.62 -13.28
CA VAL A 177 6.33 -2.67 -12.99
C VAL A 177 5.81 -1.29 -12.65
N LYS A 178 4.75 -0.86 -13.34
CA LYS A 178 4.06 0.39 -13.00
C LYS A 178 3.38 0.27 -11.63
N PRO A 179 3.46 1.31 -10.77
CA PRO A 179 2.76 1.32 -9.50
C PRO A 179 1.26 1.09 -9.70
N SER A 180 0.73 0.04 -9.09
CA SER A 180 -0.69 -0.30 -9.12
C SER A 180 -1.20 -0.55 -7.70
N LYS A 181 -2.48 -0.27 -7.46
CA LYS A 181 -3.14 -0.58 -6.17
C LYS A 181 -3.24 -2.09 -5.90
N LYS A 182 -3.13 -2.91 -6.95
CA LYS A 182 -3.14 -4.37 -6.89
C LYS A 182 -1.96 -4.88 -7.70
N ASN A 183 -0.82 -5.04 -7.05
CA ASN A 183 0.32 -5.69 -7.67
C ASN A 183 0.16 -7.20 -7.48
N ASP A 184 0.17 -7.95 -8.58
CA ASP A 184 0.23 -9.41 -8.54
C ASP A 184 1.59 -9.85 -7.99
N LEU A 185 1.65 -11.04 -7.39
CA LEU A 185 2.91 -11.57 -6.84
C LEU A 185 4.00 -11.73 -7.91
N LYS A 186 3.62 -12.00 -9.16
CA LYS A 186 4.55 -12.08 -10.31
C LYS A 186 5.30 -10.77 -10.60
N ASP A 187 4.71 -9.63 -10.20
CA ASP A 187 5.27 -8.30 -10.42
C ASP A 187 6.11 -7.82 -9.22
N GLN A 188 6.37 -8.71 -8.27
CA GLN A 188 7.08 -8.42 -7.04
C GLN A 188 8.38 -9.21 -6.95
N MET A 189 9.27 -8.73 -6.11
CA MET A 189 10.57 -9.31 -5.82
C MET A 189 10.64 -9.66 -4.34
N LEU A 190 10.91 -10.94 -4.03
CA LEU A 190 11.09 -11.44 -2.67
C LEU A 190 12.58 -11.47 -2.33
N VAL A 191 12.91 -10.98 -1.15
CA VAL A 191 14.29 -10.95 -0.63
C VAL A 191 14.29 -11.38 0.83
N LEU A 192 15.21 -12.25 1.23
CA LEU A 192 15.41 -12.59 2.63
C LEU A 192 15.86 -11.35 3.42
N ALA A 193 15.26 -11.18 4.57
CA ALA A 193 15.53 -10.06 5.45
C ALA A 193 16.50 -10.46 6.57
N PRO A 194 17.28 -9.53 7.13
CA PRO A 194 18.20 -9.82 8.24
C PRO A 194 17.51 -9.95 9.61
N HIS A 195 16.18 -9.83 9.67
CA HIS A 195 15.40 -9.98 10.91
C HIS A 195 14.80 -11.37 11.03
N GLU A 196 14.52 -11.78 12.24
CA GLU A 196 13.86 -13.05 12.55
C GLU A 196 12.37 -12.99 12.22
N GLY A 197 11.82 -14.08 11.65
CA GLY A 197 10.38 -14.26 11.47
C GLY A 197 9.68 -14.54 12.80
N ILE A 198 8.41 -14.15 12.90
CA ILE A 198 7.58 -14.32 14.12
C ILE A 198 6.72 -15.58 14.03
N VAL A 199 6.24 -15.89 12.83
CA VAL A 199 5.19 -16.89 12.56
C VAL A 199 5.78 -18.07 11.79
N PRO A 200 5.54 -19.32 12.23
CA PRO A 200 5.95 -20.50 11.48
C PRO A 200 5.39 -20.53 10.06
N SER A 201 6.15 -21.11 9.14
CA SER A 201 5.82 -21.15 7.70
C SER A 201 4.49 -21.83 7.41
N ASP A 202 4.18 -22.96 8.07
CA ASP A 202 2.96 -23.74 7.91
C ASP A 202 1.69 -22.91 8.22
N ILE A 203 1.70 -22.20 9.36
CA ILE A 203 0.60 -21.31 9.78
C ILE A 203 0.47 -20.15 8.78
N TRP A 204 1.59 -19.51 8.42
CA TRP A 204 1.56 -18.39 7.49
C TRP A 204 1.04 -18.81 6.10
N LEU A 205 1.50 -19.94 5.58
CA LEU A 205 1.07 -20.49 4.29
C LEU A 205 -0.42 -20.86 4.31
N THR A 206 -0.92 -21.44 5.41
CA THR A 206 -2.34 -21.74 5.58
C THR A 206 -3.17 -20.46 5.51
N CYS A 207 -2.77 -19.43 6.23
CA CYS A 207 -3.41 -18.11 6.17
C CYS A 207 -3.35 -17.53 4.75
N ARG A 208 -2.23 -17.64 4.07
CA ARG A 208 -2.03 -17.10 2.73
C ARG A 208 -2.90 -17.80 1.69
N LYS A 209 -2.98 -19.14 1.74
CA LYS A 209 -3.87 -19.95 0.87
C LYS A 209 -5.34 -19.59 1.11
N LYS A 210 -5.77 -19.46 2.38
CA LYS A 210 -7.13 -19.03 2.76
C LYS A 210 -7.45 -17.65 2.19
N LEU A 211 -6.52 -16.68 2.28
CA LEU A 211 -6.66 -15.35 1.69
C LEU A 211 -6.84 -15.38 0.17
N MET A 212 -6.05 -16.19 -0.52
CA MET A 212 -6.13 -16.31 -1.98
C MET A 212 -7.45 -16.96 -2.42
N ASN A 213 -7.95 -17.94 -1.67
CA ASN A 213 -9.25 -18.56 -1.94
C ASN A 213 -10.41 -17.60 -1.70
N ASN A 214 -10.36 -16.81 -0.62
CA ASN A 214 -11.38 -15.79 -0.34
C ASN A 214 -11.41 -14.69 -1.40
N MET A 215 -10.27 -14.34 -2.02
CA MET A 215 -10.23 -13.40 -3.13
C MET A 215 -10.89 -13.92 -4.41
N LYS A 216 -10.96 -15.24 -4.60
CA LYS A 216 -11.61 -15.88 -5.76
C LYS A 216 -13.13 -15.94 -5.60
N ILE A 217 -13.66 -15.77 -4.41
CA ILE A 217 -15.11 -15.69 -4.18
C ILE A 217 -15.58 -14.37 -4.79
N GLN A 218 -16.21 -14.47 -5.96
CA GLN A 218 -16.86 -13.31 -6.58
C GLN A 218 -17.91 -12.78 -5.59
N SER A 219 -17.89 -11.47 -5.35
CA SER A 219 -18.99 -10.82 -4.62
C SER A 219 -20.30 -11.27 -5.25
N ALA A 220 -21.27 -11.64 -4.40
CA ALA A 220 -22.58 -12.10 -4.86
C ALA A 220 -23.07 -11.20 -6.00
N ARG A 221 -23.40 -11.79 -7.15
CA ARG A 221 -23.93 -11.05 -8.29
C ARG A 221 -25.12 -10.25 -7.78
N LYS A 222 -25.20 -8.98 -8.18
CA LYS A 222 -26.38 -8.16 -7.89
C LYS A 222 -27.61 -8.96 -8.28
N ALA A 223 -28.58 -9.04 -7.37
CA ALA A 223 -29.82 -9.75 -7.65
C ALA A 223 -30.44 -9.24 -8.96
N THR A 224 -30.59 -10.13 -9.94
CA THR A 224 -31.12 -9.79 -11.27
C THR A 224 -32.65 -9.81 -11.32
N HIS A 225 -33.30 -10.32 -10.26
CA HIS A 225 -34.74 -10.58 -10.22
C HIS A 225 -35.50 -9.75 -9.17
N THR A 226 -34.94 -8.70 -8.62
CA THR A 226 -35.69 -7.77 -7.79
C THR A 226 -36.02 -6.51 -8.59
N TRP A 227 -37.20 -5.93 -8.37
CA TRP A 227 -37.61 -4.65 -8.97
C TRP A 227 -36.65 -3.49 -8.68
N LEU A 228 -35.76 -3.64 -7.69
CA LEU A 228 -34.66 -2.73 -7.37
C LEU A 228 -33.36 -3.00 -8.15
N ALA A 229 -33.29 -4.06 -8.95
CA ALA A 229 -32.08 -4.43 -9.69
C ALA A 229 -32.07 -3.73 -11.07
N GLY A 230 -31.52 -2.53 -11.12
CA GLY A 230 -31.27 -1.82 -12.37
C GLY A 230 -30.82 -0.38 -12.11
N LYS A 231 -29.81 0.08 -12.86
CA LYS A 231 -29.28 1.44 -12.72
C LYS A 231 -30.34 2.52 -12.97
N ASN A 232 -31.32 2.24 -13.83
CA ASN A 232 -32.37 3.18 -14.20
C ASN A 232 -33.40 3.36 -13.09
N GLN A 233 -33.80 2.29 -12.39
CA GLN A 233 -34.74 2.37 -11.29
C GLN A 233 -34.21 3.16 -10.09
N VAL A 234 -32.92 3.01 -9.77
CA VAL A 234 -32.28 3.82 -8.70
C VAL A 234 -32.18 5.30 -9.08
N ARG A 235 -32.05 5.61 -10.37
CA ARG A 235 -31.98 6.98 -10.85
C ARG A 235 -33.36 7.66 -10.77
N GLU A 236 -34.43 6.95 -11.13
CA GLU A 236 -35.81 7.44 -11.01
C GLU A 236 -36.23 7.67 -9.55
N LEU A 237 -35.87 6.76 -8.64
CA LEU A 237 -36.14 6.93 -7.22
C LEU A 237 -35.38 8.11 -6.60
N ARG A 238 -34.16 8.42 -7.07
CA ARG A 238 -33.41 9.61 -6.64
C ARG A 238 -34.04 10.91 -7.15
N VAL A 239 -34.53 10.92 -8.37
CA VAL A 239 -35.21 12.08 -8.94
C VAL A 239 -36.53 12.33 -8.21
N CYS A 240 -37.32 11.28 -7.99
CA CYS A 240 -38.58 11.40 -7.26
C CYS A 240 -38.41 11.87 -5.82
N SER A 241 -37.39 11.39 -5.10
CA SER A 241 -37.08 11.87 -3.73
C SER A 241 -36.58 13.31 -3.71
N TYR A 242 -35.89 13.75 -4.74
CA TYR A 242 -35.39 15.14 -4.82
C TYR A 242 -36.51 16.13 -5.13
N GLU A 243 -37.41 15.78 -6.02
CA GLU A 243 -38.62 16.59 -6.33
C GLU A 243 -39.58 16.66 -5.13
N TYR A 244 -39.76 15.55 -4.40
CA TYR A 244 -40.56 15.50 -3.18
C TYR A 244 -39.98 16.39 -2.08
N LEU A 245 -38.66 16.41 -1.90
CA LEU A 245 -37.99 17.28 -0.94
C LEU A 245 -38.03 18.76 -1.35
N GLN A 246 -38.04 19.08 -2.63
CA GLN A 246 -38.24 20.46 -3.12
C GLN A 246 -39.68 20.93 -2.92
N SER A 247 -40.69 20.07 -3.15
CA SER A 247 -42.08 20.41 -2.91
C SER A 247 -42.36 20.66 -1.40
N LEU A 248 -41.74 19.89 -0.50
CA LEU A 248 -41.85 20.11 0.94
C LEU A 248 -41.17 21.43 1.38
N ARG A 249 -40.08 21.85 0.74
CA ARG A 249 -39.44 23.14 1.01
C ARG A 249 -40.30 24.33 0.58
N GLN A 250 -41.06 24.22 -0.50
CA GLN A 250 -41.97 25.27 -0.97
C GLN A 250 -43.22 25.38 -0.14
N THR A 251 -43.68 24.33 0.53
CA THR A 251 -44.84 24.34 1.40
C THR A 251 -44.56 24.81 2.82
N VAL A 252 -43.31 24.89 3.25
CA VAL A 252 -42.89 25.32 4.60
C VAL A 252 -42.48 26.81 4.65
N SER A 253 -42.34 27.49 3.51
CA SER A 253 -41.87 28.88 3.45
C SER A 253 -42.86 30.03 3.77
N PRO A 254 -44.20 29.84 3.89
CA PRO A 254 -45.09 31.00 4.11
C PRO A 254 -45.50 31.27 5.56
N LEU A 255 -44.92 30.69 6.60
CA LEU A 255 -45.39 30.84 7.98
C LEU A 255 -44.52 31.72 8.89
N HIS A 256 -43.56 32.46 8.35
CA HIS A 256 -42.69 33.31 9.19
C HIS A 256 -42.74 34.80 8.95
N GLU A 257 -43.79 35.32 8.25
CA GLU A 257 -43.93 36.78 8.00
C GLU A 257 -45.24 37.40 8.46
N THR A 258 -45.81 36.99 9.59
CA THR A 258 -46.88 37.77 10.26
C THR A 258 -46.83 37.62 11.79
N ALA A 259 -45.80 38.20 12.41
CA ALA A 259 -45.84 38.56 13.82
C ALA A 259 -44.84 39.70 14.08
N GLY A 260 -45.28 40.93 13.82
CA GLY A 260 -44.50 42.14 14.09
C GLY A 260 -45.23 43.40 13.67
N GLN A 261 -46.40 43.65 14.27
CA GLN A 261 -46.94 45.00 14.52
C GLN A 261 -47.53 45.03 15.90
#